data_0a30c64bc3d3487e407566e584669747
#
_entry.id   0a30c64bc3d3487e407566e584669747
#
_cell.length_a   1.000
_cell.length_b   1.000
_cell.length_c   1.000
_cell.angle_alpha   90.00
_cell.angle_beta   90.00
_cell.angle_gamma   90.00
#
_symmetry.space_group_name_H-M   'P 1'
#
loop_
_entity.id
_entity.type
_entity.pdbx_description
1 polymer ?
#
loop_
_entity_poly.entity_id
_entity_poly.type
_entity_poly.pdbx_seq_one_letter_code
_entity_poly.pdbx_strand_id
1 'polypeptide(L)'
;MVKRDRKFDILLKEFLKTEGKNFSSKEEATEVFERIYDLVDAGYEIDASLSDLVDEIDEGDMSVFDKISALRELHEENRDALNRAVELEEDIMYSDNDEDAEQMIIADVLAEYYNKAGMNEEAAKLYELMLMANPTDFHEVIDLLTLMYVRLDRESLLMDHISCFDYEDSEATLLLLTIFSINQEKFDEAHYYMTKLKKLNKYVGDIFKGGFNKVLDYIIGNPRDVKGVNKEKYFEMTFSAGIAKEYLTNKYHYELLERIYRADIEKKQLLIVEGRKSISKETMKEDPVFKGMEKQLNKFIDVELYNKEIIECFTEKELKKLDGIGVGIIKKLKDNGVKFKED
;
A
#
# COMPACT_ATOMS: atom_id res chain seq x y z
N MET A 1 -0.61 -22.92 -39.72
CA MET A 1 -0.91 -24.13 -38.93
C MET A 1 0.44 -24.78 -38.58
N VAL A 2 1.03 -24.34 -37.47
CA VAL A 2 2.36 -24.77 -37.00
C VAL A 2 2.25 -26.20 -36.49
N LYS A 3 3.15 -27.09 -36.89
CA LYS A 3 3.21 -28.45 -36.38
C LYS A 3 3.82 -28.40 -34.97
N ARG A 4 2.98 -28.50 -33.95
CA ARG A 4 3.42 -28.70 -32.56
C ARG A 4 4.11 -30.07 -32.48
N ASP A 5 5.42 -30.08 -32.26
CA ASP A 5 6.16 -31.34 -32.08
C ASP A 5 6.27 -31.66 -30.58
N ARG A 6 5.59 -32.70 -30.17
CA ARG A 6 5.56 -33.23 -28.80
C ARG A 6 6.96 -33.48 -28.20
N LYS A 7 7.98 -33.65 -29.05
CA LYS A 7 9.37 -33.82 -28.64
C LYS A 7 10.01 -32.50 -28.20
N PHE A 8 9.64 -31.39 -28.85
CA PHE A 8 10.11 -30.07 -28.47
C PHE A 8 9.55 -29.68 -27.10
N ASP A 9 8.23 -29.82 -26.89
CA ASP A 9 7.60 -29.57 -25.58
C ASP A 9 8.22 -30.37 -24.44
N ILE A 10 8.65 -31.63 -24.70
CA ILE A 10 9.32 -32.47 -23.72
C ILE A 10 10.74 -31.95 -23.44
N LEU A 11 11.49 -31.53 -24.46
CA LEU A 11 12.85 -31.00 -24.31
C LEU A 11 12.87 -29.65 -23.63
N LEU A 12 11.93 -28.79 -23.96
CA LEU A 12 11.76 -27.48 -23.32
C LEU A 12 11.36 -27.63 -21.84
N LYS A 13 10.42 -28.53 -21.52
CA LYS A 13 10.07 -28.85 -20.13
C LYS A 13 11.21 -29.48 -19.35
N GLU A 14 12.06 -30.30 -19.98
CA GLU A 14 13.29 -30.84 -19.38
C GLU A 14 14.33 -29.73 -19.17
N PHE A 15 14.45 -28.79 -20.08
CA PHE A 15 15.34 -27.62 -19.95
C PHE A 15 14.89 -26.68 -18.82
N LEU A 16 13.64 -26.28 -18.80
CA LEU A 16 13.07 -25.41 -17.75
C LEU A 16 13.11 -26.05 -16.34
N LYS A 17 12.94 -27.37 -16.26
CA LYS A 17 13.15 -28.10 -15.00
C LYS A 17 14.61 -28.15 -14.55
N THR A 18 15.55 -27.82 -15.42
CA THR A 18 16.99 -27.79 -15.13
C THR A 18 17.51 -26.38 -14.85
N GLU A 19 16.72 -25.31 -15.06
CA GLU A 19 17.13 -23.94 -14.75
C GLU A 19 17.47 -23.69 -13.27
N GLY A 20 17.03 -24.50 -12.36
CA GLY A 20 17.43 -24.48 -10.95
C GLY A 20 18.42 -25.58 -10.54
N LYS A 21 18.82 -26.47 -11.44
CA LYS A 21 19.76 -27.56 -11.14
C LYS A 21 21.03 -27.35 -11.94
N ASN A 22 22.16 -27.28 -11.26
CA ASN A 22 23.46 -27.28 -11.90
C ASN A 22 23.55 -28.44 -12.88
N PHE A 23 23.75 -28.18 -14.17
CA PHE A 23 24.14 -29.19 -15.13
C PHE A 23 25.36 -29.94 -14.58
N SER A 24 25.40 -31.26 -14.75
CA SER A 24 26.48 -32.07 -14.22
C SER A 24 27.82 -31.75 -14.89
N SER A 25 27.76 -31.16 -16.09
CA SER A 25 28.93 -30.66 -16.82
C SER A 25 28.56 -29.55 -17.81
N LYS A 26 29.55 -28.75 -18.22
CA LYS A 26 29.39 -27.73 -19.25
C LYS A 26 29.04 -28.34 -20.63
N GLU A 27 29.50 -29.55 -20.87
CA GLU A 27 29.24 -30.31 -22.10
C GLU A 27 27.75 -30.70 -22.20
N GLU A 28 27.12 -31.12 -21.08
CA GLU A 28 25.69 -31.45 -21.03
C GLU A 28 24.83 -30.22 -21.29
N ALA A 29 25.17 -29.07 -20.71
CA ALA A 29 24.49 -27.80 -20.97
C ALA A 29 24.61 -27.41 -22.45
N THR A 30 25.80 -27.51 -23.04
CA THR A 30 26.06 -27.19 -24.45
C THR A 30 25.23 -28.07 -25.36
N GLU A 31 25.16 -29.38 -25.11
CA GLU A 31 24.40 -30.34 -25.93
C GLU A 31 22.90 -30.07 -25.90
N VAL A 32 22.37 -29.62 -24.77
CA VAL A 32 20.95 -29.21 -24.67
C VAL A 32 20.69 -27.92 -25.44
N PHE A 33 21.58 -26.93 -25.33
CA PHE A 33 21.46 -25.67 -26.08
C PHE A 33 21.58 -25.90 -27.59
N GLU A 34 22.53 -26.71 -28.07
CA GLU A 34 22.68 -27.03 -29.49
C GLU A 34 21.42 -27.69 -30.04
N ARG A 35 20.79 -28.61 -29.31
CA ARG A 35 19.52 -29.24 -29.73
C ARG A 35 18.35 -28.24 -29.82
N ILE A 36 18.30 -27.26 -28.92
CA ILE A 36 17.27 -26.20 -28.97
C ILE A 36 17.52 -25.32 -30.20
N TYR A 37 18.75 -24.89 -30.42
CA TYR A 37 19.12 -24.11 -31.62
C TYR A 37 18.83 -24.87 -32.92
N ASP A 38 19.12 -26.16 -33.00
CA ASP A 38 18.82 -26.98 -34.18
C ASP A 38 17.29 -27.02 -34.46
N LEU A 39 16.47 -27.02 -33.41
CA LEU A 39 15.02 -27.06 -33.56
C LEU A 39 14.47 -25.66 -34.00
N VAL A 40 15.02 -24.59 -33.48
CA VAL A 40 14.66 -23.23 -33.89
C VAL A 40 15.07 -22.99 -35.34
N ASP A 41 16.28 -23.39 -35.73
CA ASP A 41 16.76 -23.32 -37.12
C ASP A 41 15.93 -24.20 -38.08
N ALA A 42 15.33 -25.29 -37.59
CA ALA A 42 14.39 -26.13 -38.34
C ALA A 42 12.97 -25.49 -38.46
N GLY A 43 12.77 -24.29 -37.97
CA GLY A 43 11.51 -23.55 -38.07
C GLY A 43 10.45 -23.90 -37.01
N TYR A 44 10.88 -24.44 -35.88
CA TYR A 44 10.02 -24.56 -34.71
C TYR A 44 10.03 -23.21 -33.98
N GLU A 45 8.88 -22.57 -33.91
CA GLU A 45 8.71 -21.40 -33.05
C GLU A 45 8.60 -21.88 -31.59
N ILE A 46 9.42 -21.31 -30.72
CA ILE A 46 9.21 -21.38 -29.27
C ILE A 46 7.98 -20.52 -29.03
N ASP A 47 6.90 -21.09 -28.52
CA ASP A 47 5.80 -20.27 -28.04
C ASP A 47 6.39 -19.31 -26.99
N ALA A 48 6.35 -18.01 -27.26
CA ALA A 48 6.80 -17.00 -26.31
C ALA A 48 6.03 -17.18 -25.01
N SER A 49 6.72 -17.10 -23.88
CA SER A 49 6.04 -17.07 -22.59
C SER A 49 5.17 -15.80 -22.49
N LEU A 50 4.19 -15.79 -21.61
CA LEU A 50 3.40 -14.57 -21.39
C LEU A 50 4.30 -13.41 -20.94
N SER A 51 5.35 -13.71 -20.18
CA SER A 51 6.37 -12.73 -19.78
C SER A 51 7.12 -12.14 -20.98
N ASP A 52 7.55 -12.98 -21.95
CA ASP A 52 8.22 -12.49 -23.17
C ASP A 52 7.31 -11.56 -24.00
N LEU A 53 6.01 -11.88 -24.08
CA LEU A 53 5.02 -11.04 -24.78
C LEU A 53 4.82 -9.71 -24.08
N VAL A 54 4.80 -9.70 -22.74
CA VAL A 54 4.71 -8.47 -21.95
C VAL A 54 5.94 -7.60 -22.18
N ASP A 55 7.14 -8.19 -22.14
CA ASP A 55 8.41 -7.49 -22.38
C ASP A 55 8.45 -6.89 -23.80
N GLU A 56 8.00 -7.64 -24.81
CA GLU A 56 7.91 -7.12 -26.20
C GLU A 56 6.98 -5.90 -26.28
N ILE A 57 5.84 -5.93 -25.59
CA ILE A 57 4.92 -4.80 -25.55
C ILE A 57 5.54 -3.63 -24.76
N ASP A 58 6.18 -3.89 -23.62
CA ASP A 58 6.74 -2.86 -22.75
C ASP A 58 7.96 -2.17 -23.39
N GLU A 59 8.85 -2.91 -24.03
CA GLU A 59 10.03 -2.37 -24.70
C GLU A 59 9.69 -1.80 -26.11
N GLY A 60 8.55 -2.17 -26.68
CA GLY A 60 8.11 -1.77 -28.02
C GLY A 60 7.96 -0.25 -28.15
N ASP A 61 8.26 0.29 -29.34
CA ASP A 61 8.06 1.71 -29.70
C ASP A 61 6.58 2.01 -30.02
N MET A 62 5.74 1.83 -29.00
CA MET A 62 4.30 2.06 -29.06
C MET A 62 3.89 3.21 -28.15
N SER A 63 2.78 3.88 -28.46
CA SER A 63 2.22 4.84 -27.52
C SER A 63 1.70 4.15 -26.25
N VAL A 64 1.60 4.89 -25.15
CA VAL A 64 1.04 4.37 -23.88
C VAL A 64 -0.34 3.74 -24.09
N PHE A 65 -1.20 4.34 -24.93
CA PHE A 65 -2.54 3.82 -25.19
C PHE A 65 -2.54 2.56 -26.06
N ASP A 66 -1.60 2.44 -27.00
CA ASP A 66 -1.45 1.23 -27.82
C ASP A 66 -0.94 0.07 -26.93
N LYS A 67 0.01 0.34 -26.03
CA LYS A 67 0.49 -0.63 -25.02
C LYS A 67 -0.65 -1.08 -24.11
N ILE A 68 -1.46 -0.16 -23.60
CA ILE A 68 -2.67 -0.48 -22.80
C ILE A 68 -3.61 -1.38 -23.60
N SER A 69 -3.81 -1.11 -24.88
CA SER A 69 -4.71 -1.92 -25.72
C SER A 69 -4.19 -3.35 -25.89
N ALA A 70 -2.90 -3.50 -26.19
CA ALA A 70 -2.25 -4.80 -26.36
C ALA A 70 -2.22 -5.62 -25.06
N LEU A 71 -1.82 -4.99 -23.94
CA LEU A 71 -1.81 -5.63 -22.62
C LEU A 71 -3.21 -6.01 -22.14
N ARG A 72 -4.24 -5.19 -22.46
CA ARG A 72 -5.63 -5.53 -22.14
C ARG A 72 -6.10 -6.76 -22.92
N GLU A 73 -5.81 -6.85 -24.19
CA GLU A 73 -6.13 -8.02 -25.01
C GLU A 73 -5.43 -9.25 -24.45
N LEU A 74 -4.14 -9.17 -24.17
CA LEU A 74 -3.36 -10.25 -23.55
C LEU A 74 -3.92 -10.68 -22.19
N HIS A 75 -4.30 -9.71 -21.34
CA HIS A 75 -4.91 -9.98 -20.03
C HIS A 75 -6.27 -10.67 -20.16
N GLU A 76 -7.15 -10.18 -21.05
CA GLU A 76 -8.48 -10.79 -21.27
C GLU A 76 -8.40 -12.22 -21.79
N GLU A 77 -7.40 -12.54 -22.61
CA GLU A 77 -7.18 -13.90 -23.13
C GLU A 77 -6.61 -14.86 -22.08
N ASN A 78 -5.89 -14.34 -21.07
CA ASN A 78 -5.10 -15.17 -20.12
C ASN A 78 -5.50 -15.02 -18.66
N ARG A 79 -6.63 -14.40 -18.30
CA ARG A 79 -7.02 -14.13 -16.91
C ARG A 79 -7.67 -15.30 -16.15
N ASP A 80 -7.76 -16.48 -16.75
CA ASP A 80 -8.48 -17.59 -16.16
C ASP A 80 -7.89 -18.08 -14.83
N ALA A 81 -6.56 -18.05 -14.67
CA ALA A 81 -5.91 -18.44 -13.42
C ALA A 81 -6.17 -17.42 -12.29
N LEU A 82 -6.10 -16.12 -12.59
CA LEU A 82 -6.46 -15.07 -11.63
C LEU A 82 -7.90 -15.23 -11.15
N ASN A 83 -8.84 -15.45 -12.08
CA ASN A 83 -10.23 -15.67 -11.71
C ASN A 83 -10.42 -16.92 -10.85
N ARG A 84 -9.73 -18.04 -11.18
CA ARG A 84 -9.78 -19.26 -10.37
C ARG A 84 -9.21 -19.04 -8.97
N ALA A 85 -8.06 -18.38 -8.85
CA ALA A 85 -7.45 -18.10 -7.55
C ALA A 85 -8.40 -17.30 -6.64
N VAL A 86 -9.06 -16.26 -7.20
CA VAL A 86 -10.07 -15.48 -6.49
C VAL A 86 -11.29 -16.31 -6.10
N GLU A 87 -11.83 -17.14 -7.01
CA GLU A 87 -13.01 -17.99 -6.74
C GLU A 87 -12.74 -19.06 -5.69
N LEU A 88 -11.52 -19.59 -5.64
CA LEU A 88 -11.13 -20.64 -4.71
C LEU A 88 -10.51 -20.11 -3.42
N GLU A 89 -10.31 -18.79 -3.31
CA GLU A 89 -9.59 -18.13 -2.20
C GLU A 89 -8.18 -18.74 -2.03
N GLU A 90 -7.51 -19.08 -3.13
CA GLU A 90 -6.16 -19.65 -3.18
C GLU A 90 -5.17 -18.57 -3.63
N ASP A 91 -3.93 -18.67 -3.13
CA ASP A 91 -2.86 -17.77 -3.57
C ASP A 91 -2.25 -18.29 -4.87
N ILE A 92 -2.36 -17.52 -5.94
CA ILE A 92 -1.88 -17.87 -7.29
C ILE A 92 -0.36 -18.13 -7.31
N MET A 93 0.41 -17.48 -6.43
CA MET A 93 1.87 -17.65 -6.37
C MET A 93 2.30 -19.02 -5.86
N TYR A 94 1.37 -19.78 -5.26
CA TYR A 94 1.59 -21.17 -4.84
C TYR A 94 0.97 -22.19 -5.81
N SER A 95 0.53 -21.74 -7.00
CA SER A 95 0.08 -22.66 -8.05
C SER A 95 1.20 -23.60 -8.48
N ASP A 96 0.86 -24.86 -8.75
CA ASP A 96 1.79 -25.84 -9.34
C ASP A 96 2.10 -25.55 -10.83
N ASN A 97 1.42 -24.57 -11.43
CA ASN A 97 1.57 -24.16 -12.82
C ASN A 97 2.24 -22.79 -12.93
N ASP A 98 3.47 -22.77 -13.42
CA ASP A 98 4.24 -21.53 -13.60
C ASP A 98 3.52 -20.50 -14.51
N GLU A 99 2.72 -20.98 -15.50
CA GLU A 99 1.93 -20.11 -16.37
C GLU A 99 0.85 -19.31 -15.59
N ASP A 100 0.35 -19.83 -14.46
CA ASP A 100 -0.64 -19.13 -13.65
C ASP A 100 -0.03 -17.88 -12.99
N ALA A 101 1.22 -17.95 -12.53
CA ALA A 101 1.94 -16.81 -11.96
C ALA A 101 2.25 -15.74 -13.02
N GLU A 102 2.48 -16.12 -14.28
CA GLU A 102 2.73 -15.14 -15.36
C GLU A 102 1.52 -14.24 -15.64
N GLN A 103 0.29 -14.69 -15.32
CA GLN A 103 -0.90 -13.86 -15.45
C GLN A 103 -0.92 -12.67 -14.47
N MET A 104 -0.26 -12.81 -13.31
CA MET A 104 -0.03 -11.69 -12.39
C MET A 104 0.86 -10.62 -13.01
N ILE A 105 1.89 -11.02 -13.77
CA ILE A 105 2.82 -10.09 -14.45
C ILE A 105 2.04 -9.23 -15.45
N ILE A 106 1.14 -9.85 -16.24
CA ILE A 106 0.31 -9.10 -17.21
C ILE A 106 -0.56 -8.08 -16.48
N ALA A 107 -1.23 -8.51 -15.39
CA ALA A 107 -2.10 -7.64 -14.61
C ALA A 107 -1.32 -6.46 -13.98
N ASP A 108 -0.13 -6.71 -13.46
CA ASP A 108 0.73 -5.71 -12.84
C ASP A 108 1.19 -4.66 -13.86
N VAL A 109 1.78 -5.10 -14.98
CA VAL A 109 2.24 -4.17 -16.03
C VAL A 109 1.07 -3.37 -16.62
N LEU A 110 -0.09 -3.99 -16.85
CA LEU A 110 -1.29 -3.29 -17.31
C LEU A 110 -1.76 -2.25 -16.27
N ALA A 111 -1.77 -2.59 -14.98
CA ALA A 111 -2.13 -1.66 -13.92
C ALA A 111 -1.17 -0.48 -13.84
N GLU A 112 0.15 -0.71 -14.01
CA GLU A 112 1.12 0.37 -14.12
C GLU A 112 0.85 1.30 -15.31
N TYR A 113 0.51 0.76 -16.48
CA TYR A 113 0.17 1.58 -17.66
C TYR A 113 -1.12 2.37 -17.44
N TYR A 114 -2.14 1.78 -16.79
CA TYR A 114 -3.34 2.53 -16.38
C TYR A 114 -2.97 3.67 -15.41
N ASN A 115 -2.11 3.39 -14.44
CA ASN A 115 -1.61 4.39 -13.50
C ASN A 115 -0.86 5.52 -14.24
N LYS A 116 0.07 5.20 -15.16
CA LYS A 116 0.81 6.16 -15.99
C LYS A 116 -0.11 7.00 -16.87
N ALA A 117 -1.22 6.43 -17.34
CA ALA A 117 -2.23 7.12 -18.15
C ALA A 117 -3.26 7.92 -17.35
N GLY A 118 -3.23 7.85 -16.00
CA GLY A 118 -4.22 8.49 -15.12
C GLY A 118 -5.57 7.77 -15.09
N MET A 119 -5.65 6.53 -15.55
CA MET A 119 -6.84 5.68 -15.53
C MET A 119 -6.95 4.99 -14.16
N ASN A 120 -7.12 5.81 -13.11
CA ASN A 120 -7.00 5.34 -11.73
C ASN A 120 -8.07 4.32 -11.31
N GLU A 121 -9.29 4.38 -11.87
CA GLU A 121 -10.34 3.39 -11.57
C GLU A 121 -10.03 2.02 -12.15
N GLU A 122 -9.46 1.97 -13.35
CA GLU A 122 -9.04 0.74 -14.01
C GLU A 122 -7.82 0.13 -13.31
N ALA A 123 -6.85 0.96 -12.94
CA ALA A 123 -5.69 0.52 -12.15
C ALA A 123 -6.13 -0.05 -10.79
N ALA A 124 -7.03 0.64 -10.07
CA ALA A 124 -7.55 0.16 -8.79
C ALA A 124 -8.19 -1.23 -8.90
N LYS A 125 -9.03 -1.46 -9.91
CA LYS A 125 -9.69 -2.76 -10.13
C LYS A 125 -8.70 -3.90 -10.36
N LEU A 126 -7.60 -3.64 -11.08
CA LEU A 126 -6.57 -4.65 -11.27
C LEU A 126 -5.78 -4.91 -9.99
N TYR A 127 -5.41 -3.86 -9.25
CA TYR A 127 -4.75 -4.04 -7.96
C TYR A 127 -5.65 -4.76 -6.93
N GLU A 128 -6.96 -4.49 -6.90
CA GLU A 128 -7.93 -5.25 -6.10
C GLU A 128 -7.94 -6.73 -6.49
N LEU A 129 -8.00 -7.03 -7.80
CA LEU A 129 -7.97 -8.39 -8.32
C LEU A 129 -6.67 -9.11 -7.94
N MET A 130 -5.53 -8.43 -8.08
CA MET A 130 -4.22 -8.98 -7.74
C MET A 130 -4.12 -9.31 -6.24
N LEU A 131 -4.60 -8.44 -5.35
CA LEU A 131 -4.62 -8.70 -3.91
C LEU A 131 -5.57 -9.84 -3.53
N MET A 132 -6.68 -10.01 -4.25
CA MET A 132 -7.59 -11.15 -4.03
C MET A 132 -6.98 -12.46 -4.50
N ALA A 133 -6.19 -12.45 -5.58
CA ALA A 133 -5.50 -13.62 -6.13
C ALA A 133 -4.17 -13.92 -5.43
N ASN A 134 -3.57 -12.94 -4.77
CA ASN A 134 -2.33 -13.06 -3.99
C ASN A 134 -2.46 -12.30 -2.65
N PRO A 135 -3.15 -12.88 -1.67
CA PRO A 135 -3.36 -12.22 -0.37
C PRO A 135 -2.08 -12.11 0.47
N THR A 136 -1.00 -12.77 0.08
CA THR A 136 0.31 -12.68 0.73
C THR A 136 1.23 -11.62 0.11
N ASP A 137 0.67 -10.70 -0.66
CA ASP A 137 1.42 -9.62 -1.31
C ASP A 137 2.41 -8.93 -0.37
N PHE A 138 3.64 -8.73 -0.86
CA PHE A 138 4.74 -8.17 -0.11
C PHE A 138 4.80 -6.64 -0.19
N HIS A 139 3.66 -5.97 -0.02
CA HIS A 139 3.49 -4.53 0.20
C HIS A 139 3.37 -3.62 -1.02
N GLU A 140 3.86 -3.99 -2.21
CA GLU A 140 3.84 -3.06 -3.34
C GLU A 140 2.44 -2.79 -3.87
N VAL A 141 1.63 -3.82 -4.07
CA VAL A 141 0.25 -3.67 -4.58
C VAL A 141 -0.66 -2.98 -3.57
N ILE A 142 -0.48 -3.26 -2.27
CA ILE A 142 -1.21 -2.59 -1.18
C ILE A 142 -0.98 -1.08 -1.24
N ASP A 143 0.27 -0.65 -1.37
CA ASP A 143 0.63 0.76 -1.41
C ASP A 143 0.15 1.44 -2.70
N LEU A 144 0.23 0.74 -3.84
CA LEU A 144 -0.26 1.24 -5.12
C LEU A 144 -1.80 1.38 -5.14
N LEU A 145 -2.52 0.41 -4.57
CA LEU A 145 -3.97 0.51 -4.42
C LEU A 145 -4.36 1.65 -3.47
N THR A 146 -3.62 1.82 -2.37
CA THR A 146 -3.77 2.96 -1.48
C THR A 146 -3.62 4.29 -2.24
N LEU A 147 -2.59 4.41 -3.10
CA LEU A 147 -2.40 5.59 -3.96
C LEU A 147 -3.60 5.81 -4.88
N MET A 148 -4.16 4.75 -5.50
CA MET A 148 -5.33 4.89 -6.37
C MET A 148 -6.54 5.42 -5.61
N TYR A 149 -6.84 4.91 -4.41
CA TYR A 149 -7.96 5.41 -3.61
C TYR A 149 -7.75 6.85 -3.12
N VAL A 150 -6.51 7.25 -2.81
CA VAL A 150 -6.17 8.64 -2.49
C VAL A 150 -6.43 9.56 -3.68
N ARG A 151 -6.04 9.16 -4.89
CA ARG A 151 -6.29 9.92 -6.12
C ARG A 151 -7.77 10.02 -6.49
N LEU A 152 -8.51 8.94 -6.28
CA LEU A 152 -9.94 8.86 -6.56
C LEU A 152 -10.80 9.53 -5.48
N ASP A 153 -10.20 9.99 -4.39
CA ASP A 153 -10.89 10.57 -3.24
C ASP A 153 -11.98 9.64 -2.65
N ARG A 154 -11.68 8.33 -2.60
CA ARG A 154 -12.61 7.29 -2.17
C ARG A 154 -12.39 6.91 -0.70
N GLU A 155 -12.78 7.78 0.24
CA GLU A 155 -12.54 7.57 1.67
C GLU A 155 -13.04 6.21 2.18
N SER A 156 -14.25 5.78 1.81
CA SER A 156 -14.81 4.50 2.29
C SER A 156 -13.95 3.32 1.84
N LEU A 157 -13.62 3.26 0.53
CA LEU A 157 -12.79 2.18 -0.01
C LEU A 157 -11.38 2.20 0.58
N LEU A 158 -10.80 3.39 0.77
CA LEU A 158 -9.50 3.54 1.42
C LEU A 158 -9.53 3.01 2.85
N MET A 159 -10.55 3.38 3.65
CA MET A 159 -10.66 2.92 5.03
C MET A 159 -10.94 1.42 5.12
N ASP A 160 -11.79 0.89 4.26
CA ASP A 160 -12.06 -0.56 4.18
C ASP A 160 -10.78 -1.32 3.82
N HIS A 161 -10.04 -0.84 2.81
CA HIS A 161 -8.77 -1.41 2.37
C HIS A 161 -7.75 -1.46 3.51
N ILE A 162 -7.42 -0.33 4.14
CA ILE A 162 -6.42 -0.28 5.20
C ILE A 162 -6.84 -1.06 6.46
N SER A 163 -8.14 -1.33 6.66
CA SER A 163 -8.61 -2.14 7.78
C SER A 163 -8.29 -3.64 7.63
N CYS A 164 -8.00 -4.08 6.40
CA CYS A 164 -7.64 -5.45 6.09
C CYS A 164 -6.15 -5.76 6.32
N PHE A 165 -5.31 -4.73 6.47
CA PHE A 165 -3.85 -4.86 6.56
C PHE A 165 -3.30 -4.10 7.76
N ASP A 166 -2.10 -4.46 8.20
CA ASP A 166 -1.38 -3.72 9.25
C ASP A 166 -0.66 -2.51 8.61
N TYR A 167 -1.48 -1.49 8.24
CA TYR A 167 -1.00 -0.28 7.55
C TYR A 167 0.02 0.53 8.36
N GLU A 168 0.11 0.31 9.68
CA GLU A 168 1.04 1.04 10.55
C GLU A 168 2.50 0.63 10.31
N ASP A 169 2.73 -0.48 9.64
CA ASP A 169 4.06 -0.96 9.26
C ASP A 169 4.48 -0.54 7.85
N SER A 170 3.61 0.14 7.07
CA SER A 170 3.94 0.69 5.74
C SER A 170 4.20 2.20 5.78
N GLU A 171 5.43 2.60 5.43
CA GLU A 171 5.81 4.00 5.27
C GLU A 171 5.04 4.70 4.15
N ALA A 172 4.80 4.00 3.03
CA ALA A 172 4.07 4.54 1.89
C ALA A 172 2.61 4.77 2.24
N THR A 173 1.94 3.79 2.83
CA THR A 173 0.55 3.92 3.28
C THR A 173 0.39 5.06 4.29
N LEU A 174 1.26 5.17 5.30
CA LEU A 174 1.20 6.26 6.28
C LEU A 174 1.42 7.64 5.64
N LEU A 175 2.32 7.75 4.66
CA LEU A 175 2.54 8.98 3.91
C LEU A 175 1.31 9.34 3.07
N LEU A 176 0.73 8.38 2.36
CA LEU A 176 -0.48 8.56 1.56
C LEU A 176 -1.70 8.92 2.41
N LEU A 177 -1.88 8.32 3.57
CA LEU A 177 -2.94 8.68 4.52
C LEU A 177 -2.76 10.10 5.08
N THR A 178 -1.50 10.52 5.29
CA THR A 178 -1.20 11.91 5.65
C THR A 178 -1.65 12.86 4.52
N ILE A 179 -1.33 12.53 3.27
CA ILE A 179 -1.71 13.31 2.08
C ILE A 179 -3.23 13.34 1.92
N PHE A 180 -3.89 12.19 2.04
CA PHE A 180 -5.35 12.09 1.97
C PHE A 180 -6.02 12.98 3.02
N SER A 181 -5.56 12.91 4.27
CA SER A 181 -6.09 13.73 5.35
C SER A 181 -5.88 15.24 5.10
N ILE A 182 -4.76 15.63 4.48
CA ILE A 182 -4.53 17.01 4.04
C ILE A 182 -5.56 17.42 2.97
N ASN A 183 -5.82 16.56 1.97
CA ASN A 183 -6.79 16.83 0.90
C ASN A 183 -8.20 16.97 1.45
N GLN A 184 -8.53 16.24 2.52
CA GLN A 184 -9.82 16.32 3.21
C GLN A 184 -9.90 17.44 4.29
N GLU A 185 -8.86 18.27 4.41
CA GLU A 185 -8.73 19.30 5.45
C GLU A 185 -8.80 18.75 6.89
N LYS A 186 -8.56 17.44 7.07
CA LYS A 186 -8.52 16.74 8.36
C LYS A 186 -7.11 16.81 8.98
N PHE A 187 -6.67 18.01 9.35
CA PHE A 187 -5.27 18.23 9.75
C PHE A 187 -4.86 17.50 11.03
N ASP A 188 -5.77 17.23 11.94
CA ASP A 188 -5.51 16.41 13.13
C ASP A 188 -5.18 14.95 12.75
N GLU A 189 -5.88 14.38 11.76
CA GLU A 189 -5.58 13.07 11.21
C GLU A 189 -4.26 13.07 10.45
N ALA A 190 -3.98 14.11 9.65
CA ALA A 190 -2.70 14.25 8.98
C ALA A 190 -1.53 14.27 9.98
N HIS A 191 -1.66 14.97 11.09
CA HIS A 191 -0.67 14.96 12.16
C HIS A 191 -0.53 13.58 12.83
N TYR A 192 -1.64 12.88 13.02
CA TYR A 192 -1.65 11.52 13.57
C TYR A 192 -0.83 10.56 12.70
N TYR A 193 -1.14 10.48 11.40
CA TYR A 193 -0.41 9.59 10.48
C TYR A 193 1.05 10.00 10.31
N MET A 194 1.35 11.27 10.20
CA MET A 194 2.74 11.77 10.16
C MET A 194 3.51 11.41 11.43
N THR A 195 2.86 11.44 12.60
CA THR A 195 3.50 11.04 13.86
C THR A 195 3.81 9.55 13.89
N LYS A 196 2.92 8.70 13.36
CA LYS A 196 3.17 7.27 13.16
C LYS A 196 4.33 7.05 12.22
N LEU A 197 4.33 7.71 11.06
CA LEU A 197 5.41 7.64 10.07
C LEU A 197 6.77 8.06 10.66
N LYS A 198 6.82 9.15 11.43
CA LYS A 198 8.06 9.60 12.11
C LYS A 198 8.59 8.56 13.12
N LYS A 199 7.71 7.78 13.76
CA LYS A 199 8.10 6.70 14.67
C LYS A 199 8.59 5.47 13.90
N LEU A 200 7.95 5.13 12.80
CA LEU A 200 8.29 3.99 11.95
C LEU A 200 9.64 4.22 11.25
N ASN A 201 9.81 5.40 10.64
CA ASN A 201 11.00 5.70 9.87
C ASN A 201 11.55 7.13 10.14
N LYS A 202 12.70 7.19 10.80
CA LYS A 202 13.36 8.46 11.12
C LYS A 202 13.85 9.27 9.90
N TYR A 203 13.94 8.62 8.73
CA TYR A 203 14.43 9.27 7.50
C TYR A 203 13.33 10.05 6.76
N VAL A 204 12.09 10.04 7.24
CA VAL A 204 11.03 10.91 6.70
C VAL A 204 11.43 12.38 6.66
N GLY A 205 12.24 12.82 7.62
CA GLY A 205 12.76 14.19 7.65
C GLY A 205 13.71 14.54 6.49
N ASP A 206 14.33 13.55 5.87
CA ASP A 206 15.26 13.78 4.76
C ASP A 206 14.53 14.22 3.49
N ILE A 207 13.23 13.89 3.34
CA ILE A 207 12.35 14.41 2.28
C ILE A 207 12.35 15.95 2.28
N PHE A 208 12.38 16.56 3.48
CA PHE A 208 12.27 18.02 3.66
C PHE A 208 13.63 18.73 3.86
N LYS A 209 14.73 17.99 3.94
CA LYS A 209 16.03 18.52 4.33
C LYS A 209 16.64 19.51 3.35
N GLY A 210 16.38 19.34 2.07
CA GLY A 210 16.88 20.20 1.01
C GLY A 210 15.89 21.26 0.54
N GLY A 211 14.68 21.28 1.10
CA GLY A 211 13.56 22.09 0.61
C GLY A 211 12.96 21.56 -0.70
N PHE A 212 11.88 22.18 -1.16
CA PHE A 212 11.11 21.74 -2.32
C PHE A 212 11.95 21.44 -3.56
N ASN A 213 12.95 22.29 -3.87
CA ASN A 213 13.77 22.14 -5.07
C ASN A 213 14.69 20.90 -5.04
N LYS A 214 14.82 20.24 -3.88
CA LYS A 214 15.69 19.06 -3.69
C LYS A 214 14.90 17.76 -3.46
N VAL A 215 13.57 17.83 -3.37
CA VAL A 215 12.76 16.65 -3.11
C VAL A 215 12.88 15.61 -4.24
N LEU A 216 12.97 16.05 -5.48
CA LEU A 216 13.16 15.15 -6.61
C LEU A 216 14.52 14.45 -6.56
N ASP A 217 15.59 15.17 -6.20
CA ASP A 217 16.92 14.59 -6.01
C ASP A 217 16.90 13.50 -4.91
N TYR A 218 16.08 13.69 -3.86
CA TYR A 218 15.89 12.70 -2.83
C TYR A 218 15.17 11.44 -3.36
N ILE A 219 14.07 11.63 -4.11
CA ILE A 219 13.26 10.52 -4.63
C ILE A 219 14.03 9.65 -5.63
N ILE A 220 14.82 10.26 -6.53
CA ILE A 220 15.60 9.53 -7.55
C ILE A 220 17.02 9.16 -7.07
N GLY A 221 17.40 9.60 -5.87
CA GLY A 221 18.72 9.35 -5.31
C GLY A 221 18.99 7.88 -5.04
N ASN A 222 20.23 7.45 -5.26
CA ASN A 222 20.61 6.07 -4.95
C ASN A 222 20.97 5.94 -3.46
N PRO A 223 20.22 5.17 -2.66
CA PRO A 223 20.51 4.96 -1.23
C PRO A 223 21.90 4.40 -0.96
N ARG A 224 22.50 3.72 -1.94
CA ARG A 224 23.85 3.13 -1.79
C ARG A 224 24.95 4.17 -1.64
N ASP A 225 24.71 5.39 -2.14
CA ASP A 225 25.68 6.49 -2.12
C ASP A 225 25.63 7.30 -0.82
N VAL A 226 24.58 7.11 0.01
CA VAL A 226 24.41 7.83 1.27
C VAL A 226 25.18 7.12 2.39
N LYS A 227 26.12 7.84 3.01
CA LYS A 227 26.95 7.32 4.12
C LYS A 227 26.29 7.55 5.48
N GLY A 228 26.46 6.58 6.39
CA GLY A 228 26.02 6.74 7.78
C GLY A 228 24.51 6.52 8.01
N VAL A 229 23.79 5.94 7.04
CA VAL A 229 22.38 5.59 7.14
C VAL A 229 22.20 4.09 7.24
N ASN A 230 21.08 3.66 7.87
CA ASN A 230 20.55 2.30 7.67
C ASN A 230 19.99 2.27 6.25
N LYS A 231 20.64 1.51 5.35
CA LYS A 231 20.33 1.52 3.91
C LYS A 231 18.93 0.98 3.61
N GLU A 232 18.51 -0.06 4.30
CA GLU A 232 17.17 -0.65 4.17
C GLU A 232 16.10 0.38 4.51
N LYS A 233 16.09 0.92 5.72
CA LYS A 233 15.13 1.95 6.16
C LYS A 233 15.19 3.24 5.33
N TYR A 234 16.35 3.61 4.84
CA TYR A 234 16.48 4.75 3.93
C TYR A 234 15.88 4.43 2.56
N PHE A 235 16.08 3.21 2.05
CA PHE A 235 15.48 2.74 0.81
C PHE A 235 13.96 2.70 0.91
N GLU A 236 13.40 2.08 1.95
CA GLU A 236 11.94 2.05 2.20
C GLU A 236 11.33 3.46 2.17
N MET A 237 11.96 4.44 2.83
CA MET A 237 11.45 5.82 2.82
C MET A 237 11.59 6.50 1.46
N THR A 238 12.67 6.22 0.71
CA THR A 238 12.88 6.76 -0.64
C THR A 238 11.85 6.16 -1.62
N PHE A 239 11.60 4.86 -1.52
CA PHE A 239 10.58 4.14 -2.29
C PHE A 239 9.18 4.70 -2.00
N SER A 240 8.82 4.85 -0.73
CA SER A 240 7.56 5.45 -0.30
C SER A 240 7.37 6.88 -0.82
N ALA A 241 8.45 7.68 -0.81
CA ALA A 241 8.46 9.00 -1.41
C ALA A 241 8.30 8.93 -2.94
N GLY A 242 8.80 7.87 -3.58
CA GLY A 242 8.61 7.58 -5.01
C GLY A 242 7.13 7.34 -5.35
N ILE A 243 6.43 6.53 -4.56
CA ILE A 243 4.98 6.29 -4.71
C ILE A 243 4.20 7.60 -4.57
N ALA A 244 4.53 8.42 -3.58
CA ALA A 244 3.89 9.71 -3.34
C ALA A 244 4.46 10.88 -4.19
N LYS A 245 5.28 10.60 -5.21
CA LYS A 245 6.05 11.57 -5.98
C LYS A 245 5.23 12.76 -6.49
N GLU A 246 4.05 12.52 -7.04
CA GLU A 246 3.20 13.58 -7.60
C GLU A 246 2.80 14.64 -6.57
N TYR A 247 2.54 14.20 -5.33
CA TYR A 247 2.21 15.10 -4.22
C TYR A 247 3.45 15.82 -3.69
N LEU A 248 4.57 15.10 -3.55
CA LEU A 248 5.82 15.68 -3.08
C LEU A 248 6.44 16.67 -4.07
N THR A 249 6.22 16.49 -5.38
CA THR A 249 6.64 17.44 -6.43
C THR A 249 5.63 18.55 -6.70
N ASN A 250 4.47 18.50 -6.09
CA ASN A 250 3.53 19.61 -6.05
C ASN A 250 3.86 20.53 -4.88
N LYS A 251 4.20 21.79 -5.16
CA LYS A 251 4.67 22.74 -4.15
C LYS A 251 3.66 22.96 -3.00
N TYR A 252 2.36 22.99 -3.30
CA TYR A 252 1.33 23.17 -2.30
C TYR A 252 1.29 22.02 -1.29
N HIS A 253 1.24 20.77 -1.80
CA HIS A 253 1.26 19.57 -0.96
C HIS A 253 2.57 19.45 -0.18
N TYR A 254 3.70 19.70 -0.83
CA TYR A 254 5.01 19.68 -0.17
C TYR A 254 5.07 20.62 1.02
N GLU A 255 4.65 21.88 0.85
CA GLU A 255 4.67 22.88 1.92
C GLU A 255 3.72 22.52 3.08
N LEU A 256 2.56 21.92 2.79
CA LEU A 256 1.65 21.42 3.82
C LEU A 256 2.23 20.22 4.56
N LEU A 257 2.76 19.23 3.84
CA LEU A 257 3.44 18.08 4.43
C LEU A 257 4.62 18.49 5.30
N GLU A 258 5.43 19.44 4.85
CA GLU A 258 6.54 19.98 5.63
C GLU A 258 6.05 20.68 6.93
N ARG A 259 4.96 21.43 6.87
CA ARG A 259 4.35 22.05 8.06
C ARG A 259 3.85 21.01 9.04
N ILE A 260 3.12 20.00 8.55
CA ILE A 260 2.64 18.87 9.36
C ILE A 260 3.84 18.12 9.98
N TYR A 261 4.89 17.84 9.20
CA TYR A 261 6.10 17.20 9.71
C TYR A 261 6.78 18.00 10.82
N ARG A 262 6.89 19.33 10.66
CA ARG A 262 7.59 20.22 11.62
C ARG A 262 6.78 20.60 12.83
N ALA A 263 5.46 20.49 12.76
CA ALA A 263 4.59 20.84 13.86
C ALA A 263 4.57 19.70 14.91
N ASP A 264 4.56 20.12 16.18
CA ASP A 264 4.29 19.21 17.29
C ASP A 264 2.78 19.17 17.52
N ILE A 265 2.23 17.96 17.63
CA ILE A 265 0.83 17.74 17.99
C ILE A 265 0.71 17.45 19.49
N GLU A 266 -0.30 18.03 20.13
CA GLU A 266 -0.56 17.72 21.53
C GLU A 266 -0.98 16.26 21.71
N LYS A 267 -0.50 15.62 22.80
CA LYS A 267 -0.85 14.23 23.14
C LYS A 267 -2.37 14.03 23.17
N LYS A 268 -3.12 15.01 23.65
CA LYS A 268 -4.59 14.97 23.69
C LYS A 268 -5.21 14.79 22.31
N GLN A 269 -4.74 15.52 21.31
CA GLN A 269 -5.25 15.43 19.93
C GLN A 269 -4.93 14.06 19.31
N LEU A 270 -3.71 13.54 19.52
CA LEU A 270 -3.36 12.20 19.05
C LEU A 270 -4.29 11.13 19.63
N LEU A 271 -4.53 11.17 20.94
CA LEU A 271 -5.43 10.21 21.61
C LEU A 271 -6.88 10.31 21.11
N ILE A 272 -7.36 11.53 20.81
CA ILE A 272 -8.71 11.75 20.26
C ILE A 272 -8.83 11.09 18.87
N VAL A 273 -7.87 11.33 17.98
CA VAL A 273 -7.88 10.72 16.63
C VAL A 273 -7.81 9.19 16.72
N GLU A 274 -6.94 8.67 17.57
CA GLU A 274 -6.83 7.23 17.82
C GLU A 274 -8.14 6.64 18.35
N GLY A 275 -8.76 7.30 19.33
CA GLY A 275 -10.05 6.89 19.89
C GLY A 275 -11.17 6.89 18.85
N ARG A 276 -11.23 7.92 17.99
CA ARG A 276 -12.19 8.02 16.89
C ARG A 276 -12.09 6.84 15.93
N LYS A 277 -10.88 6.35 15.67
CA LYS A 277 -10.61 5.27 14.72
C LYS A 277 -10.75 3.86 15.32
N SER A 278 -10.43 3.70 16.59
CA SER A 278 -10.25 2.36 17.21
C SER A 278 -11.34 1.99 18.22
N ILE A 279 -12.14 2.94 18.74
CA ILE A 279 -13.07 2.69 19.83
C ILE A 279 -14.51 2.72 19.35
N SER A 280 -15.20 1.59 19.51
CA SER A 280 -16.64 1.49 19.25
C SER A 280 -17.48 1.84 20.48
N LYS A 281 -18.77 2.13 20.27
CA LYS A 281 -19.71 2.36 21.38
C LYS A 281 -19.88 1.14 22.28
N GLU A 282 -19.73 -0.05 21.71
CA GLU A 282 -19.77 -1.33 22.41
C GLU A 282 -18.58 -1.44 23.36
N THR A 283 -17.39 -1.14 22.89
CA THR A 283 -16.16 -1.10 23.69
C THR A 283 -16.26 -0.07 24.82
N MET A 284 -16.84 1.11 24.53
CA MET A 284 -17.07 2.13 25.58
C MET A 284 -18.02 1.67 26.68
N LYS A 285 -19.03 0.82 26.39
CA LYS A 285 -19.95 0.29 27.43
C LYS A 285 -19.24 -0.62 28.43
N GLU A 286 -18.20 -1.31 27.98
CA GLU A 286 -17.41 -2.23 28.82
C GLU A 286 -16.34 -1.51 29.62
N ASP A 287 -15.97 -0.29 29.25
CA ASP A 287 -14.96 0.49 29.97
C ASP A 287 -15.52 0.95 31.33
N PRO A 288 -14.84 0.60 32.43
CA PRO A 288 -15.24 0.99 33.79
C PRO A 288 -15.44 2.49 34.01
N VAL A 289 -14.77 3.33 33.20
CA VAL A 289 -14.88 4.80 33.27
C VAL A 289 -16.30 5.29 32.99
N PHE A 290 -17.06 4.60 32.13
CA PHE A 290 -18.42 4.94 31.78
C PHE A 290 -19.50 4.21 32.60
N LYS A 291 -19.12 3.46 33.61
CA LYS A 291 -20.05 2.72 34.47
C LYS A 291 -21.12 3.65 35.06
N GLY A 292 -22.38 3.28 34.90
CA GLY A 292 -23.54 4.07 35.34
C GLY A 292 -23.83 5.30 34.45
N MET A 293 -23.20 5.38 33.29
CA MET A 293 -23.36 6.44 32.28
C MET A 293 -23.70 5.89 30.89
N GLU A 294 -24.14 4.64 30.78
CA GLU A 294 -24.36 3.94 29.50
C GLU A 294 -25.38 4.67 28.62
N LYS A 295 -26.37 5.36 29.23
CA LYS A 295 -27.35 6.18 28.51
C LYS A 295 -26.78 7.50 27.96
N GLN A 296 -25.63 7.92 28.43
CA GLN A 296 -24.96 9.16 28.03
C GLN A 296 -23.80 8.94 27.04
N LEU A 297 -23.49 7.70 26.63
CA LEU A 297 -22.35 7.41 25.76
C LEU A 297 -22.35 8.22 24.47
N ASN A 298 -23.51 8.46 23.86
CA ASN A 298 -23.58 9.32 22.68
C ASN A 298 -23.02 10.73 22.93
N LYS A 299 -23.26 11.30 24.13
CA LYS A 299 -22.71 12.63 24.47
C LYS A 299 -21.20 12.62 24.58
N PHE A 300 -20.62 11.51 25.05
CA PHE A 300 -19.17 11.35 25.10
C PHE A 300 -18.59 11.19 23.68
N ILE A 301 -19.26 10.42 22.81
CA ILE A 301 -18.90 10.29 21.40
C ILE A 301 -18.97 11.64 20.68
N ASP A 302 -20.06 12.39 20.87
CA ASP A 302 -20.29 13.68 20.23
C ASP A 302 -19.21 14.73 20.59
N VAL A 303 -18.56 14.57 21.76
CA VAL A 303 -17.48 15.46 22.24
C VAL A 303 -16.12 14.76 22.27
N GLU A 304 -15.98 13.64 21.60
CA GLU A 304 -14.72 12.90 21.39
C GLU A 304 -14.01 12.42 22.66
N LEU A 305 -14.77 12.07 23.69
CA LEU A 305 -14.28 11.55 24.98
C LEU A 305 -14.41 10.02 25.03
N TYR A 306 -13.61 9.31 24.25
CA TYR A 306 -13.77 7.89 23.96
C TYR A 306 -13.29 6.93 25.09
N ASN A 307 -12.34 7.36 25.92
CA ASN A 307 -11.75 6.54 26.99
C ASN A 307 -11.22 7.41 28.15
N LYS A 308 -10.73 6.71 29.20
CA LYS A 308 -10.18 7.34 30.40
C LYS A 308 -8.99 8.26 30.08
N GLU A 309 -8.05 7.81 29.22
CA GLU A 309 -6.83 8.56 28.93
C GLU A 309 -7.12 9.92 28.27
N ILE A 310 -8.07 9.94 27.35
CA ILE A 310 -8.52 11.19 26.70
C ILE A 310 -9.12 12.12 27.76
N ILE A 311 -10.02 11.60 28.61
CA ILE A 311 -10.72 12.41 29.62
C ILE A 311 -9.71 13.00 30.63
N GLU A 312 -8.68 12.27 31.00
CA GLU A 312 -7.62 12.71 31.92
C GLU A 312 -6.71 13.81 31.33
N CYS A 313 -6.75 14.02 29.99
CA CYS A 313 -6.06 15.14 29.35
C CYS A 313 -6.77 16.48 29.52
N PHE A 314 -7.99 16.49 30.06
CA PHE A 314 -8.78 17.70 30.25
C PHE A 314 -8.80 18.13 31.73
N THR A 315 -8.87 19.45 31.95
CA THR A 315 -9.22 19.99 33.24
C THR A 315 -10.75 19.91 33.43
N GLU A 316 -11.22 19.98 34.67
CA GLU A 316 -12.67 20.04 34.95
C GLU A 316 -13.37 21.25 34.29
N LYS A 317 -12.64 22.36 34.16
CA LYS A 317 -13.17 23.56 33.55
C LYS A 317 -13.37 23.41 32.05
N GLU A 318 -12.43 22.70 31.41
CA GLU A 318 -12.55 22.39 29.97
C GLU A 318 -13.71 21.44 29.73
N LEU A 319 -13.83 20.35 30.51
CA LEU A 319 -14.93 19.39 30.38
C LEU A 319 -16.31 20.04 30.58
N LYS A 320 -16.44 20.98 31.53
CA LYS A 320 -17.70 21.70 31.74
C LYS A 320 -18.14 22.56 30.57
N LYS A 321 -17.22 22.92 29.66
CA LYS A 321 -17.54 23.70 28.45
C LYS A 321 -18.02 22.82 27.29
N LEU A 322 -17.81 21.49 27.39
CA LEU A 322 -18.25 20.56 26.35
C LEU A 322 -19.76 20.34 26.47
N ASP A 323 -20.43 20.30 25.32
CA ASP A 323 -21.88 20.12 25.27
C ASP A 323 -22.28 18.78 25.88
N GLY A 324 -23.30 18.82 26.69
CA GLY A 324 -23.82 17.65 27.38
C GLY A 324 -22.99 17.12 28.55
N ILE A 325 -21.80 17.66 28.86
CA ILE A 325 -20.93 17.26 29.98
C ILE A 325 -21.15 18.18 31.18
N GLY A 326 -22.14 17.86 31.99
CA GLY A 326 -22.48 18.62 33.19
C GLY A 326 -21.78 18.12 34.47
N VAL A 327 -21.99 18.90 35.56
CA VAL A 327 -21.41 18.60 36.90
C VAL A 327 -21.70 17.16 37.37
N GLY A 328 -22.90 16.64 37.07
CA GLY A 328 -23.27 15.28 37.45
C GLY A 328 -22.46 14.19 36.74
N ILE A 329 -22.10 14.41 35.46
CA ILE A 329 -21.22 13.52 34.70
C ILE A 329 -19.80 13.59 35.25
N ILE A 330 -19.28 14.79 35.49
CA ILE A 330 -17.93 14.98 36.06
C ILE A 330 -17.80 14.31 37.42
N LYS A 331 -18.84 14.41 38.26
CA LYS A 331 -18.84 13.71 39.55
C LYS A 331 -18.75 12.19 39.35
N LYS A 332 -19.54 11.60 38.45
CA LYS A 332 -19.49 10.16 38.14
C LYS A 332 -18.14 9.73 37.58
N LEU A 333 -17.52 10.52 36.71
CA LEU A 333 -16.18 10.24 36.21
C LEU A 333 -15.15 10.17 37.34
N LYS A 334 -15.23 11.10 38.33
CA LYS A 334 -14.39 11.04 39.55
C LYS A 334 -14.66 9.78 40.36
N ASP A 335 -15.93 9.47 40.57
CA ASP A 335 -16.34 8.28 41.31
C ASP A 335 -15.86 6.98 40.63
N ASN A 336 -15.73 7.00 39.30
CA ASN A 336 -15.18 5.94 38.46
C ASN A 336 -13.64 6.00 38.32
N GLY A 337 -12.96 6.86 39.08
CA GLY A 337 -11.50 6.87 39.20
C GLY A 337 -10.75 7.67 38.13
N VAL A 338 -11.42 8.63 37.49
CA VAL A 338 -10.77 9.60 36.57
C VAL A 338 -10.02 10.66 37.37
N LYS A 339 -8.78 10.91 36.98
CA LYS A 339 -7.93 11.98 37.51
C LYS A 339 -7.77 13.06 36.45
N PHE A 340 -8.47 14.16 36.60
CA PHE A 340 -8.38 15.27 35.64
C PHE A 340 -7.03 15.95 35.71
N LYS A 341 -6.62 16.56 34.58
CA LYS A 341 -5.45 17.43 34.54
C LYS A 341 -5.65 18.59 35.52
N GLU A 342 -4.58 18.96 36.22
CA GLU A 342 -4.60 20.15 37.10
C GLU A 342 -4.68 21.44 36.27
N ASP A 343 -5.35 22.48 36.82
CA ASP A 343 -5.53 23.78 36.16
C ASP A 343 -4.21 24.54 35.97
#